data_784cc7f43473b7e9c5797a27373c7178
#
_entry.id   784cc7f43473b7e9c5797a27373c7178
#
_cell.length_a   1.000
_cell.length_b   1.000
_cell.length_c   1.000
_cell.angle_alpha   90.00
_cell.angle_beta   90.00
_cell.angle_gamma   90.00
#
_symmetry.space_group_name_H-M   'P 1'
#
loop_
_entity.id
_entity.type
_entity.pdbx_description
1 polymer ?
#
loop_
_entity_poly.entity_id
_entity_poly.type
_entity_poly.pdbx_seq_one_letter_code
_entity_poly.pdbx_strand_id
1 'polypeptide(L)'
;MNYTLFLFGLLFLFPPALFAQPDFTPNYDEEQVPDYTLPDLLLFENGKKVESHSDWQLRRAEILQLFSSQVYGKTPDQSLKLRTQILSTDKLALNGKATRKEVRVFFTKKNARPYMDILLFVPNNSNRPAPAFLGLNFYGNQTIYPDPDITLSDQWMRANDDFGIVNHQATEASRGVRVSRWPVETIIDRGYALATVYCGDIDPDKNDFQDGVHPIFYKSGQQEPSDEEWGTIGAWAWGLSRALDHLLTEETIDGDQIAVIGHSRLGKAALWAGARDERFAMVISNNSGCGGAALSRRAYGETVGRINHSFPHWFGNNFEQYNSNESSLPVDQHMLLSLVAPRPLYVASAKEDQWADPKGEFLSAIHATPVYQLLGQEGLPTTQMPPVDRPVIGTIGYHVRSGGHDINYYDWEQYLIFADKHFGEKSP
;
A
#
# COMPACT_ATOMS: atom_id res chain seq x y z
N MET A 1 -35.39 -65.80 -29.77
CA MET A 1 -35.59 -64.36 -30.06
C MET A 1 -35.50 -63.61 -28.69
N ASN A 2 -34.29 -63.13 -28.40
CA ASN A 2 -34.05 -62.40 -27.14
C ASN A 2 -34.01 -60.90 -27.46
N TYR A 3 -34.92 -60.12 -26.88
CA TYR A 3 -34.91 -58.66 -26.98
C TYR A 3 -34.18 -58.08 -25.76
N THR A 4 -33.03 -57.45 -26.02
CA THR A 4 -32.30 -56.69 -25.00
C THR A 4 -32.78 -55.27 -25.02
N LEU A 5 -33.39 -54.78 -23.92
CA LEU A 5 -33.82 -53.42 -23.71
C LEU A 5 -32.55 -52.58 -23.30
N PHE A 6 -32.21 -51.57 -24.09
CA PHE A 6 -31.23 -50.54 -23.74
C PHE A 6 -32.00 -49.41 -23.03
N LEU A 7 -31.73 -49.20 -21.73
CA LEU A 7 -32.15 -47.98 -21.01
C LEU A 7 -31.16 -46.89 -21.26
N PHE A 8 -31.59 -45.83 -21.99
CA PHE A 8 -30.85 -44.59 -22.12
C PHE A 8 -31.14 -43.72 -20.87
N GLY A 9 -30.15 -43.59 -19.96
CA GLY A 9 -30.20 -42.65 -18.85
C GLY A 9 -29.94 -41.23 -19.37
N LEU A 10 -30.94 -40.36 -19.36
CA LEU A 10 -30.76 -38.91 -19.57
C LEU A 10 -30.08 -38.31 -18.33
N LEU A 11 -28.78 -37.99 -18.44
CA LEU A 11 -28.10 -37.12 -17.50
C LEU A 11 -28.60 -35.68 -17.73
N PHE A 12 -29.41 -35.16 -16.82
CA PHE A 12 -29.71 -33.72 -16.74
C PHE A 12 -28.48 -33.00 -16.18
N LEU A 13 -27.69 -32.41 -17.06
CA LEU A 13 -26.70 -31.42 -16.70
C LEU A 13 -27.44 -30.14 -16.31
N PHE A 14 -27.63 -29.91 -15.00
CA PHE A 14 -27.99 -28.60 -14.49
C PHE A 14 -26.80 -27.68 -14.72
N PRO A 15 -26.99 -26.53 -15.43
CA PRO A 15 -25.96 -25.52 -15.49
C PRO A 15 -25.71 -25.02 -14.04
N PRO A 16 -24.45 -24.72 -13.65
CA PRO A 16 -24.19 -24.12 -12.37
C PRO A 16 -25.00 -22.82 -12.31
N ALA A 17 -25.83 -22.68 -11.27
CA ALA A 17 -26.54 -21.44 -11.00
C ALA A 17 -25.46 -20.36 -10.83
N LEU A 18 -25.33 -19.45 -11.81
CA LEU A 18 -24.68 -18.18 -11.59
C LEU A 18 -25.51 -17.47 -10.51
N PHE A 19 -25.03 -17.48 -9.30
CA PHE A 19 -25.56 -16.60 -8.26
C PHE A 19 -25.27 -15.17 -8.74
N ALA A 20 -26.30 -14.51 -9.27
CA ALA A 20 -26.26 -13.09 -9.49
C ALA A 20 -25.90 -12.43 -8.14
N GLN A 21 -24.88 -11.56 -8.16
CA GLN A 21 -24.55 -10.80 -6.98
C GLN A 21 -25.77 -10.03 -6.47
N PRO A 22 -26.01 -9.99 -5.16
CA PRO A 22 -26.89 -8.95 -4.65
C PRO A 22 -26.31 -7.61 -5.06
N ASP A 23 -27.13 -6.73 -5.64
CA ASP A 23 -26.73 -5.38 -6.03
C ASP A 23 -26.15 -4.66 -4.82
N PHE A 24 -24.82 -4.49 -4.78
CA PHE A 24 -24.15 -3.76 -3.71
C PHE A 24 -24.42 -2.26 -3.91
N THR A 25 -25.14 -1.67 -2.98
CA THR A 25 -25.36 -0.23 -2.92
C THR A 25 -24.50 0.36 -1.81
N PRO A 26 -23.47 1.17 -2.12
CA PRO A 26 -22.66 1.78 -1.08
C PRO A 26 -23.47 2.79 -0.28
N ASN A 27 -23.24 2.84 1.03
CA ASN A 27 -23.76 3.90 1.86
C ASN A 27 -22.88 5.16 1.71
N TYR A 28 -23.50 6.29 1.32
CA TYR A 28 -22.88 7.63 1.29
C TYR A 28 -23.58 8.64 2.19
N ASP A 29 -24.45 8.14 3.07
CA ASP A 29 -25.21 8.96 4.02
C ASP A 29 -24.65 8.74 5.43
N GLU A 30 -24.16 9.83 6.03
CA GLU A 30 -23.61 9.81 7.40
C GLU A 30 -24.64 9.41 8.45
N GLU A 31 -25.95 9.67 8.22
CA GLU A 31 -27.03 9.29 9.13
C GLU A 31 -27.29 7.78 9.13
N GLN A 32 -26.83 7.07 8.10
CA GLN A 32 -26.94 5.63 7.98
C GLN A 32 -25.67 4.88 8.44
N VAL A 33 -24.64 5.60 8.88
CA VAL A 33 -23.47 4.96 9.51
C VAL A 33 -23.94 4.29 10.80
N PRO A 34 -23.68 2.97 10.99
CA PRO A 34 -24.13 2.27 12.19
C PRO A 34 -23.46 2.81 13.44
N ASP A 35 -24.11 2.68 14.59
CA ASP A 35 -23.45 2.88 15.87
C ASP A 35 -22.32 1.85 16.04
N TYR A 36 -21.13 2.31 16.35
CA TYR A 36 -19.98 1.44 16.54
C TYR A 36 -19.12 1.86 17.74
N THR A 37 -18.41 0.86 18.28
CA THR A 37 -17.37 1.08 19.30
C THR A 37 -16.04 0.60 18.73
N LEU A 38 -15.03 1.45 18.78
CA LEU A 38 -13.68 1.09 18.35
C LEU A 38 -12.97 0.25 19.42
N PRO A 39 -12.16 -0.74 19.04
CA PRO A 39 -11.25 -1.39 19.96
C PRO A 39 -10.30 -0.39 20.59
N ASP A 40 -10.07 -0.51 21.91
CA ASP A 40 -9.19 0.39 22.64
C ASP A 40 -7.72 0.11 22.32
N LEU A 41 -7.01 1.14 21.87
CA LEU A 41 -5.58 1.08 21.56
C LEU A 41 -4.73 0.80 22.80
N LEU A 42 -5.12 1.42 23.93
CA LEU A 42 -4.35 1.42 25.17
C LEU A 42 -4.85 0.36 26.17
N LEU A 43 -5.46 -0.70 25.63
CA LEU A 43 -5.91 -1.86 26.40
C LEU A 43 -5.37 -3.14 25.78
N PHE A 44 -4.64 -3.95 26.53
CA PHE A 44 -4.21 -5.29 26.12
C PHE A 44 -5.41 -6.24 25.97
N GLU A 45 -5.29 -7.32 25.20
CA GLU A 45 -6.32 -8.34 25.08
C GLU A 45 -6.73 -8.96 26.44
N ASN A 46 -5.81 -8.98 27.40
CA ASN A 46 -6.08 -9.48 28.77
C ASN A 46 -6.75 -8.44 29.68
N GLY A 47 -7.11 -7.24 29.18
CA GLY A 47 -7.77 -6.16 29.92
C GLY A 47 -6.83 -5.27 30.74
N LYS A 48 -5.48 -5.47 30.71
CA LYS A 48 -4.52 -4.59 31.36
C LYS A 48 -4.38 -3.29 30.54
N LYS A 49 -4.22 -2.14 31.20
CA LYS A 49 -3.97 -0.85 30.54
C LYS A 49 -2.52 -0.75 30.03
N VAL A 50 -2.37 -0.05 28.92
CA VAL A 50 -1.09 0.36 28.34
C VAL A 50 -0.78 1.76 28.84
N GLU A 51 0.22 1.90 29.72
CA GLU A 51 0.51 3.17 30.42
C GLU A 51 1.94 3.68 30.20
N SER A 52 2.78 2.89 29.49
CA SER A 52 4.19 3.21 29.28
C SER A 52 4.65 2.89 27.87
N HIS A 53 5.81 3.42 27.46
CA HIS A 53 6.48 3.05 26.20
C HIS A 53 6.71 1.53 26.12
N SER A 54 7.12 0.89 27.20
CA SER A 54 7.36 -0.57 27.23
C SER A 54 6.06 -1.36 27.10
N ASP A 55 4.97 -0.92 27.72
CA ASP A 55 3.65 -1.54 27.51
C ASP A 55 3.22 -1.37 26.05
N TRP A 56 3.44 -0.20 25.45
CA TRP A 56 3.12 0.02 24.05
C TRP A 56 3.87 -0.93 23.11
N GLN A 57 5.14 -1.20 23.34
CA GLN A 57 5.89 -2.16 22.50
C GLN A 57 5.26 -3.57 22.52
N LEU A 58 4.76 -4.00 23.66
CA LEU A 58 4.04 -5.27 23.79
C LEU A 58 2.68 -5.22 23.11
N ARG A 59 1.91 -4.14 23.31
CA ARG A 59 0.59 -3.95 22.67
C ARG A 59 0.72 -3.82 21.16
N ARG A 60 1.75 -3.12 20.67
CA ARG A 60 2.07 -3.02 19.26
C ARG A 60 2.28 -4.41 18.62
N ALA A 61 2.99 -5.32 19.34
CA ALA A 61 3.18 -6.69 18.87
C ALA A 61 1.85 -7.47 18.79
N GLU A 62 0.96 -7.32 19.79
CA GLU A 62 -0.40 -7.89 19.74
C GLU A 62 -1.19 -7.38 18.54
N ILE A 63 -1.20 -6.07 18.32
CA ILE A 63 -1.93 -5.44 17.20
C ILE A 63 -1.37 -5.91 15.84
N LEU A 64 -0.04 -5.96 15.68
CA LEU A 64 0.61 -6.51 14.48
C LEU A 64 0.19 -7.97 14.22
N GLN A 65 0.14 -8.78 15.28
CA GLN A 65 -0.30 -10.17 15.17
C GLN A 65 -1.76 -10.27 14.75
N LEU A 66 -2.64 -9.40 15.27
CA LEU A 66 -4.06 -9.36 14.89
C LEU A 66 -4.23 -8.99 13.41
N PHE A 67 -3.56 -7.94 12.93
CA PHE A 67 -3.61 -7.58 11.50
C PHE A 67 -3.01 -8.68 10.61
N SER A 68 -1.91 -9.30 11.03
CA SER A 68 -1.31 -10.42 10.29
C SER A 68 -2.22 -11.64 10.21
N SER A 69 -2.95 -11.96 11.30
CA SER A 69 -3.78 -13.18 11.32
C SER A 69 -5.19 -12.96 10.77
N GLN A 70 -5.73 -11.72 10.85
CA GLN A 70 -7.14 -11.45 10.58
C GLN A 70 -7.39 -10.62 9.33
N VAL A 71 -6.37 -9.91 8.81
CA VAL A 71 -6.56 -8.96 7.69
C VAL A 71 -5.61 -9.26 6.53
N TYR A 72 -4.31 -9.02 6.70
CA TYR A 72 -3.35 -9.07 5.58
C TYR A 72 -2.77 -10.46 5.32
N GLY A 73 -2.92 -11.40 6.27
CA GLY A 73 -2.25 -12.68 6.27
C GLY A 73 -0.79 -12.60 6.75
N LYS A 74 -0.28 -13.71 7.24
CA LYS A 74 1.09 -13.83 7.76
C LYS A 74 2.11 -13.79 6.63
N THR A 75 2.97 -12.79 6.64
CA THR A 75 4.11 -12.73 5.72
C THR A 75 5.13 -13.79 6.13
N PRO A 76 5.76 -14.51 5.17
CA PRO A 76 6.79 -15.49 5.46
C PRO A 76 7.97 -14.89 6.24
N ASP A 77 8.43 -15.59 7.29
CA ASP A 77 9.60 -15.20 8.08
C ASP A 77 10.93 -15.55 7.40
N GLN A 78 10.88 -16.27 6.27
CA GLN A 78 12.07 -16.70 5.58
C GLN A 78 12.85 -15.51 5.04
N SER A 79 14.08 -15.32 5.52
CA SER A 79 15.02 -14.36 4.96
C SER A 79 15.51 -14.83 3.59
N LEU A 80 15.37 -13.96 2.58
CA LEU A 80 15.91 -14.19 1.25
C LEU A 80 17.25 -13.48 1.09
N LYS A 81 18.22 -14.17 0.51
CA LYS A 81 19.46 -13.53 0.07
C LYS A 81 19.21 -12.85 -1.28
N LEU A 82 18.90 -11.56 -1.24
CA LEU A 82 18.67 -10.76 -2.43
C LEU A 82 19.97 -10.59 -3.23
N ARG A 83 19.83 -10.43 -4.52
CA ARG A 83 20.92 -10.09 -5.44
C ARG A 83 20.45 -8.96 -6.34
N THR A 84 21.30 -7.97 -6.52
CA THR A 84 21.02 -6.80 -7.34
C THR A 84 21.83 -6.79 -8.61
N GLN A 85 21.32 -6.13 -9.64
CA GLN A 85 21.98 -5.85 -10.90
C GLN A 85 21.59 -4.45 -11.37
N ILE A 86 22.57 -3.57 -11.60
CA ILE A 86 22.31 -2.28 -12.25
C ILE A 86 22.01 -2.57 -13.72
N LEU A 87 20.84 -2.17 -14.19
CA LEU A 87 20.41 -2.29 -15.58
C LEU A 87 20.88 -1.09 -16.41
N SER A 88 20.68 0.12 -15.86
CA SER A 88 21.07 1.37 -16.51
C SER A 88 21.44 2.44 -15.49
N THR A 89 22.26 3.42 -15.93
CA THR A 89 22.57 4.62 -15.17
C THR A 89 22.74 5.79 -16.13
N ASP A 90 21.95 6.84 -15.93
CA ASP A 90 22.11 8.13 -16.62
C ASP A 90 22.37 9.22 -15.57
N LYS A 91 23.58 9.80 -15.60
CA LYS A 91 23.99 10.87 -14.69
C LYS A 91 23.50 12.27 -15.12
N LEU A 92 22.92 12.36 -16.31
CA LEU A 92 22.44 13.62 -16.88
C LEU A 92 20.92 13.66 -17.02
N ALA A 93 20.22 12.75 -16.36
CA ALA A 93 18.77 12.72 -16.37
C ALA A 93 18.18 14.07 -15.90
N LEU A 94 16.99 14.40 -16.39
CA LEU A 94 16.31 15.66 -16.11
C LEU A 94 17.17 16.89 -16.43
N ASN A 95 17.85 16.88 -17.58
CA ASN A 95 18.79 17.93 -18.00
C ASN A 95 19.95 18.15 -17.01
N GLY A 96 20.47 17.09 -16.42
CA GLY A 96 21.58 17.11 -15.47
C GLY A 96 21.17 17.39 -14.01
N LYS A 97 19.90 17.56 -13.71
CA LYS A 97 19.40 17.76 -12.33
C LYS A 97 19.50 16.49 -11.49
N ALA A 98 19.40 15.32 -12.11
CA ALA A 98 19.38 14.03 -11.40
C ALA A 98 20.27 12.98 -12.05
N THR A 99 20.67 12.00 -11.25
CA THR A 99 21.11 10.68 -11.72
C THR A 99 19.93 9.74 -11.69
N ARG A 100 19.58 9.14 -12.85
CA ARG A 100 18.61 8.05 -12.95
C ARG A 100 19.35 6.72 -12.91
N LYS A 101 18.85 5.78 -12.09
CA LYS A 101 19.30 4.38 -12.06
C LYS A 101 18.13 3.45 -12.24
N GLU A 102 18.33 2.35 -12.92
CA GLU A 102 17.44 1.20 -12.89
C GLU A 102 18.18 0.01 -12.28
N VAL A 103 17.59 -0.59 -11.26
CA VAL A 103 18.21 -1.68 -10.51
C VAL A 103 17.26 -2.83 -10.39
N ARG A 104 17.65 -4.01 -10.90
CA ARG A 104 16.92 -5.25 -10.75
C ARG A 104 17.29 -5.96 -9.46
N VAL A 105 16.28 -6.31 -8.67
CA VAL A 105 16.42 -7.07 -7.43
C VAL A 105 15.82 -8.46 -7.64
N PHE A 106 16.65 -9.47 -7.63
CA PHE A 106 16.22 -10.87 -7.77
C PHE A 106 15.88 -11.46 -6.40
N PHE A 107 14.72 -12.08 -6.29
CA PHE A 107 14.25 -12.75 -5.08
C PHE A 107 14.77 -14.18 -4.94
N THR A 108 15.33 -14.73 -6.00
CA THR A 108 15.90 -16.07 -6.03
C THR A 108 17.34 -16.06 -6.53
N LYS A 109 18.04 -17.20 -6.40
CA LYS A 109 19.40 -17.35 -6.94
C LYS A 109 19.42 -17.42 -8.48
N LYS A 110 18.28 -17.61 -9.13
CA LYS A 110 18.16 -17.68 -10.59
C LYS A 110 18.09 -16.26 -11.17
N ASN A 111 18.67 -16.07 -12.36
CA ASN A 111 18.52 -14.82 -13.13
C ASN A 111 17.18 -14.82 -13.89
N ALA A 112 16.09 -15.06 -13.20
CA ALA A 112 14.76 -15.21 -13.75
C ALA A 112 13.73 -14.66 -12.77
N ARG A 113 12.51 -14.43 -13.23
CA ARG A 113 11.37 -14.05 -12.40
C ARG A 113 11.16 -15.05 -11.25
N PRO A 114 10.60 -14.61 -10.09
CA PRO A 114 10.23 -13.22 -9.84
C PRO A 114 11.44 -12.34 -9.48
N TYR A 115 11.42 -11.12 -9.97
CA TYR A 115 12.34 -10.03 -9.63
C TYR A 115 11.55 -8.72 -9.69
N MET A 116 12.04 -7.66 -9.05
CA MET A 116 11.49 -6.32 -9.21
C MET A 116 12.54 -5.38 -9.79
N ASP A 117 12.09 -4.38 -10.57
CA ASP A 117 12.94 -3.32 -11.10
C ASP A 117 12.65 -2.01 -10.34
N ILE A 118 13.66 -1.48 -9.68
CA ILE A 118 13.61 -0.18 -9.00
C ILE A 118 14.05 0.89 -10.00
N LEU A 119 13.17 1.87 -10.26
CA LEU A 119 13.54 3.11 -10.91
C LEU A 119 13.85 4.14 -9.85
N LEU A 120 15.07 4.66 -9.84
CA LEU A 120 15.59 5.60 -8.86
C LEU A 120 16.06 6.88 -9.54
N PHE A 121 15.54 8.03 -9.11
CA PHE A 121 16.07 9.35 -9.42
C PHE A 121 16.68 9.96 -8.16
N VAL A 122 17.93 10.42 -8.25
CA VAL A 122 18.67 11.05 -7.15
C VAL A 122 19.10 12.44 -7.57
N PRO A 123 18.84 13.51 -6.79
CA PRO A 123 19.27 14.86 -7.12
C PRO A 123 20.81 14.97 -7.18
N ASN A 124 21.33 15.62 -8.23
CA ASN A 124 22.78 15.81 -8.42
C ASN A 124 23.36 16.99 -7.61
N ASN A 125 22.51 17.90 -7.15
CA ASN A 125 22.93 19.15 -6.51
C ASN A 125 23.06 19.05 -4.98
N SER A 126 23.10 17.84 -4.42
CA SER A 126 23.23 17.61 -2.98
C SER A 126 24.66 17.28 -2.61
N ASN A 127 25.21 17.99 -1.61
CA ASN A 127 26.52 17.69 -1.00
C ASN A 127 26.45 16.60 0.08
N ARG A 128 25.28 16.05 0.33
CA ARG A 128 24.98 14.99 1.31
C ARG A 128 24.01 13.98 0.69
N PRO A 129 23.91 12.75 1.24
CA PRO A 129 22.90 11.79 0.82
C PRO A 129 21.49 12.40 0.88
N ALA A 130 20.67 12.12 -0.13
CA ALA A 130 19.34 12.68 -0.25
C ALA A 130 18.31 11.88 0.54
N PRO A 131 17.36 12.52 1.26
CA PRO A 131 16.17 11.84 1.74
C PRO A 131 15.36 11.31 0.55
N ALA A 132 14.56 10.26 0.72
CA ALA A 132 13.90 9.60 -0.38
C ALA A 132 12.42 9.30 -0.12
N PHE A 133 11.62 9.32 -1.20
CA PHE A 133 10.32 8.69 -1.25
C PHE A 133 10.43 7.35 -1.99
N LEU A 134 9.86 6.29 -1.42
CA LEU A 134 9.73 4.98 -2.03
C LEU A 134 8.25 4.63 -2.17
N GLY A 135 7.80 4.33 -3.38
CA GLY A 135 6.42 3.93 -3.63
C GLY A 135 6.27 2.90 -4.73
N LEU A 136 5.15 2.16 -4.69
CA LEU A 136 4.78 1.29 -5.80
C LEU A 136 3.97 2.06 -6.84
N ASN A 137 4.11 1.67 -8.11
CA ASN A 137 3.31 2.19 -9.22
C ASN A 137 2.42 1.09 -9.84
N PHE A 138 1.37 1.49 -10.57
CA PHE A 138 0.31 0.60 -11.08
C PHE A 138 0.57 0.01 -12.46
N TYR A 139 1.45 0.64 -13.27
CA TYR A 139 1.53 0.35 -14.71
C TYR A 139 2.97 0.30 -15.25
N GLY A 140 3.93 0.08 -14.35
CA GLY A 140 5.34 -0.03 -14.73
C GLY A 140 6.11 1.29 -14.66
N ASN A 141 7.41 1.16 -14.48
CA ASN A 141 8.32 2.29 -14.27
C ASN A 141 8.37 3.25 -15.47
N GLN A 142 8.18 2.75 -16.69
CA GLN A 142 8.13 3.57 -17.91
C GLN A 142 6.98 4.60 -17.90
N THR A 143 5.94 4.39 -17.07
CA THR A 143 4.81 5.34 -17.02
C THR A 143 5.09 6.57 -16.18
N ILE A 144 6.15 6.55 -15.36
CA ILE A 144 6.46 7.57 -14.35
C ILE A 144 7.03 8.85 -15.01
N TYR A 145 7.86 8.69 -16.03
CA TYR A 145 8.50 9.79 -16.73
C TYR A 145 8.66 9.46 -18.22
N PRO A 146 8.52 10.44 -19.15
CA PRO A 146 8.57 10.19 -20.60
C PRO A 146 10.00 10.06 -21.12
N ASP A 147 10.82 9.23 -20.50
CA ASP A 147 12.19 8.94 -20.88
C ASP A 147 12.24 7.61 -21.66
N PRO A 148 12.70 7.62 -22.93
CA PRO A 148 12.75 6.42 -23.76
C PRO A 148 13.70 5.35 -23.23
N ASP A 149 14.69 5.74 -22.41
CA ASP A 149 15.69 4.82 -21.87
C ASP A 149 15.24 4.13 -20.57
N ILE A 150 14.06 4.46 -20.02
CA ILE A 150 13.47 3.66 -18.93
C ILE A 150 13.02 2.33 -19.50
N THR A 151 13.39 1.23 -18.86
CA THR A 151 13.05 -0.13 -19.29
C THR A 151 11.54 -0.28 -19.40
N LEU A 152 11.04 -0.76 -20.53
CA LEU A 152 9.64 -1.12 -20.72
C LEU A 152 9.36 -2.42 -19.98
N SER A 153 8.40 -2.42 -19.06
CA SER A 153 8.06 -3.63 -18.30
C SER A 153 7.47 -4.71 -19.24
N ASP A 154 7.95 -5.93 -19.09
CA ASP A 154 7.45 -7.14 -19.77
C ASP A 154 6.49 -7.95 -18.87
N GLN A 155 6.15 -7.42 -17.68
CA GLN A 155 5.26 -8.08 -16.73
C GLN A 155 3.81 -7.85 -17.10
N TRP A 156 2.96 -8.81 -16.70
CA TRP A 156 1.51 -8.69 -16.85
C TRP A 156 1.01 -7.43 -16.11
N MET A 157 0.14 -6.67 -16.75
CA MET A 157 -0.57 -5.56 -16.13
C MET A 157 -2.01 -5.48 -16.65
N ARG A 158 -2.90 -4.90 -15.85
CA ARG A 158 -4.31 -4.75 -16.26
C ARG A 158 -4.37 -3.92 -17.54
N ALA A 159 -5.02 -4.47 -18.58
CA ALA A 159 -5.18 -3.79 -19.86
C ALA A 159 -5.88 -2.43 -19.67
N ASN A 160 -5.33 -1.40 -20.32
CA ASN A 160 -5.85 -0.04 -20.33
C ASN A 160 -5.31 0.67 -21.56
N ASP A 161 -6.12 0.77 -22.60
CA ASP A 161 -5.72 1.36 -23.89
C ASP A 161 -5.37 2.85 -23.75
N ASP A 162 -6.04 3.60 -22.86
CA ASP A 162 -5.74 5.01 -22.58
C ASP A 162 -4.33 5.21 -22.00
N PHE A 163 -3.76 4.17 -21.40
CA PHE A 163 -2.42 4.18 -20.84
C PHE A 163 -1.41 3.39 -21.69
N GLY A 164 -1.79 3.01 -22.90
CA GLY A 164 -0.92 2.24 -23.79
C GLY A 164 -0.60 0.84 -23.27
N ILE A 165 -1.48 0.26 -22.44
CA ILE A 165 -1.36 -1.12 -21.96
C ILE A 165 -2.30 -2.01 -22.80
N VAL A 166 -1.73 -2.66 -23.80
CA VAL A 166 -2.48 -3.45 -24.79
C VAL A 166 -2.22 -4.93 -24.56
N ASN A 167 -3.26 -5.75 -24.53
CA ASN A 167 -3.16 -7.19 -24.29
C ASN A 167 -2.36 -7.53 -23.02
N HIS A 168 -2.57 -6.76 -21.94
CA HIS A 168 -1.89 -6.92 -20.65
C HIS A 168 -0.38 -6.66 -20.66
N GLN A 169 0.13 -5.94 -21.65
CA GLN A 169 1.54 -5.59 -21.77
C GLN A 169 1.73 -4.10 -22.04
N ALA A 170 2.80 -3.54 -21.49
CA ALA A 170 3.20 -2.17 -21.78
C ALA A 170 3.64 -2.03 -23.24
N THR A 171 3.31 -0.89 -23.83
CA THR A 171 3.81 -0.47 -25.15
C THR A 171 4.57 0.85 -25.02
N GLU A 172 5.25 1.27 -26.09
CA GLU A 172 5.93 2.58 -26.12
C GLU A 172 4.97 3.75 -25.83
N ALA A 173 3.66 3.59 -26.14
CA ALA A 173 2.64 4.60 -25.84
C ALA A 173 2.39 4.76 -24.32
N SER A 174 2.84 3.82 -23.50
CA SER A 174 2.69 3.91 -22.05
C SER A 174 3.71 4.83 -21.36
N ARG A 175 4.73 5.33 -22.08
CA ARG A 175 5.77 6.16 -21.47
C ARG A 175 5.22 7.50 -20.98
N GLY A 176 5.49 7.80 -19.71
CA GLY A 176 5.12 9.06 -19.07
C GLY A 176 3.62 9.29 -18.87
N VAL A 177 2.74 8.31 -19.18
CA VAL A 177 1.28 8.50 -19.07
C VAL A 177 0.80 8.76 -17.62
N ARG A 178 1.64 8.52 -16.62
CA ARG A 178 1.35 8.76 -15.20
C ARG A 178 2.18 9.87 -14.57
N VAL A 179 2.84 10.72 -15.37
CA VAL A 179 3.65 11.85 -14.89
C VAL A 179 2.86 12.80 -13.98
N SER A 180 1.55 12.96 -14.18
CA SER A 180 0.68 13.76 -13.32
C SER A 180 0.60 13.23 -11.87
N ARG A 181 0.82 11.92 -11.68
CA ARG A 181 0.86 11.28 -10.37
C ARG A 181 2.25 11.23 -9.74
N TRP A 182 3.29 11.51 -10.52
CA TRP A 182 4.67 11.41 -10.13
C TRP A 182 5.44 12.66 -10.60
N PRO A 183 5.34 13.80 -9.91
CA PRO A 183 6.02 15.03 -10.31
C PRO A 183 7.53 14.93 -10.02
N VAL A 184 8.22 14.07 -10.76
CA VAL A 184 9.63 13.71 -10.55
C VAL A 184 10.51 14.95 -10.44
N GLU A 185 10.37 15.91 -11.37
CA GLU A 185 11.20 17.12 -11.36
C GLU A 185 11.00 17.96 -10.10
N THR A 186 9.73 18.12 -9.64
CA THR A 186 9.43 18.86 -8.42
C THR A 186 10.03 18.20 -7.17
N ILE A 187 9.99 16.86 -7.10
CA ILE A 187 10.56 16.08 -5.99
C ILE A 187 12.10 16.27 -5.99
N ILE A 188 12.73 16.15 -7.14
CA ILE A 188 14.18 16.35 -7.32
C ILE A 188 14.61 17.80 -7.02
N ASP A 189 13.87 18.79 -7.52
CA ASP A 189 14.17 20.21 -7.29
C ASP A 189 14.03 20.59 -5.80
N ARG A 190 13.22 19.83 -5.01
CA ARG A 190 13.11 19.97 -3.55
C ARG A 190 14.23 19.25 -2.78
N GLY A 191 15.13 18.54 -3.47
CA GLY A 191 16.26 17.83 -2.87
C GLY A 191 15.96 16.40 -2.41
N TYR A 192 14.82 15.83 -2.77
CA TYR A 192 14.44 14.45 -2.47
C TYR A 192 14.75 13.51 -3.61
N ALA A 193 15.20 12.32 -3.31
CA ALA A 193 15.22 11.21 -4.25
C ALA A 193 13.83 10.58 -4.38
N LEU A 194 13.56 9.97 -5.53
CA LEU A 194 12.35 9.21 -5.79
C LEU A 194 12.72 7.81 -6.26
N ALA A 195 12.24 6.80 -5.55
CA ALA A 195 12.32 5.40 -5.94
C ALA A 195 10.91 4.85 -6.19
N THR A 196 10.72 4.13 -7.29
CA THR A 196 9.45 3.47 -7.58
C THR A 196 9.66 2.07 -8.15
N VAL A 197 8.70 1.18 -7.86
CA VAL A 197 8.66 -0.20 -8.32
C VAL A 197 7.28 -0.49 -8.88
N TYR A 198 7.20 -1.22 -9.98
CA TYR A 198 5.91 -1.73 -10.45
C TYR A 198 5.37 -2.80 -9.47
N CYS A 199 4.15 -2.61 -8.96
CA CYS A 199 3.57 -3.55 -8.00
C CYS A 199 3.47 -4.97 -8.56
N GLY A 200 3.21 -5.11 -9.86
CA GLY A 200 3.12 -6.40 -10.56
C GLY A 200 4.45 -7.14 -10.72
N ASP A 201 5.60 -6.49 -10.51
CA ASP A 201 6.89 -7.19 -10.42
C ASP A 201 6.99 -8.05 -9.16
N ILE A 202 6.27 -7.65 -8.10
CA ILE A 202 6.20 -8.36 -6.84
C ILE A 202 5.07 -9.39 -6.91
N ASP A 203 3.86 -8.93 -7.20
CA ASP A 203 2.68 -9.76 -7.35
C ASP A 203 1.67 -9.07 -8.28
N PRO A 204 1.34 -9.64 -9.45
CA PRO A 204 0.37 -9.06 -10.37
C PRO A 204 -1.01 -8.89 -9.74
N ASP A 205 -1.68 -7.75 -9.99
CA ASP A 205 -2.99 -7.40 -9.43
C ASP A 205 -4.13 -8.19 -10.11
N LYS A 206 -4.14 -9.50 -9.90
CA LYS A 206 -5.14 -10.44 -10.38
C LYS A 206 -5.29 -11.61 -9.40
N ASN A 207 -6.41 -12.27 -9.41
CA ASN A 207 -6.66 -13.45 -8.57
C ASN A 207 -5.92 -14.68 -9.10
N ASP A 208 -4.59 -14.65 -8.98
CA ASP A 208 -3.68 -15.70 -9.39
C ASP A 208 -2.38 -15.58 -8.57
N PHE A 209 -2.07 -16.60 -7.79
CA PHE A 209 -0.93 -16.62 -6.88
C PHE A 209 0.25 -17.46 -7.43
N GLN A 210 0.32 -17.68 -8.74
CA GLN A 210 1.34 -18.53 -9.35
C GLN A 210 2.48 -17.75 -10.05
N ASP A 211 2.29 -16.47 -10.35
CA ASP A 211 3.21 -15.68 -11.17
C ASP A 211 3.93 -14.54 -10.44
N GLY A 212 3.63 -14.35 -9.14
CA GLY A 212 4.29 -13.39 -8.24
C GLY A 212 5.32 -14.04 -7.34
N VAL A 213 5.51 -13.44 -6.15
CA VAL A 213 6.47 -13.90 -5.13
C VAL A 213 5.96 -15.06 -4.28
N HIS A 214 4.64 -15.31 -4.25
CA HIS A 214 4.03 -16.34 -3.41
C HIS A 214 4.66 -17.73 -3.58
N PRO A 215 4.90 -18.22 -4.83
CA PRO A 215 5.48 -19.55 -5.04
C PRO A 215 6.88 -19.76 -4.47
N ILE A 216 7.62 -18.67 -4.19
CA ILE A 216 8.95 -18.77 -3.56
C ILE A 216 8.85 -19.40 -2.16
N PHE A 217 7.71 -19.17 -1.49
CA PHE A 217 7.47 -19.54 -0.10
C PHE A 217 6.56 -20.76 0.07
N TYR A 218 6.04 -21.30 -1.03
CA TYR A 218 5.12 -22.44 -0.98
C TYR A 218 5.80 -23.71 -0.48
N LYS A 219 5.04 -24.46 0.30
CA LYS A 219 5.39 -25.84 0.67
C LYS A 219 5.21 -26.76 -0.53
N SER A 220 5.81 -27.94 -0.48
CA SER A 220 5.67 -28.95 -1.55
C SER A 220 4.19 -29.27 -1.80
N GLY A 221 3.73 -29.05 -3.04
CA GLY A 221 2.34 -29.29 -3.47
C GLY A 221 1.36 -28.15 -3.21
N GLN A 222 1.78 -27.06 -2.57
CA GLN A 222 0.96 -25.88 -2.39
C GLN A 222 0.82 -25.12 -3.72
N GLN A 223 -0.40 -24.64 -4.02
CA GLN A 223 -0.70 -23.91 -5.25
C GLN A 223 -1.22 -22.47 -4.98
N GLU A 224 -1.70 -22.21 -3.77
CA GLU A 224 -2.27 -20.93 -3.34
C GLU A 224 -1.99 -20.70 -1.86
N PRO A 225 -2.06 -19.47 -1.35
CA PRO A 225 -1.93 -19.19 0.07
C PRO A 225 -3.01 -19.93 0.88
N SER A 226 -2.65 -20.42 2.07
CA SER A 226 -3.62 -20.89 3.04
C SER A 226 -4.33 -19.71 3.72
N ASP A 227 -5.40 -19.97 4.47
CA ASP A 227 -6.25 -18.94 5.12
C ASP A 227 -5.47 -17.98 6.02
N GLU A 228 -4.36 -18.45 6.60
CA GLU A 228 -3.50 -17.64 7.47
C GLU A 228 -2.36 -16.94 6.71
N GLU A 229 -2.09 -17.31 5.47
CA GLU A 229 -1.00 -16.73 4.70
C GLU A 229 -1.42 -15.44 3.99
N TRP A 230 -0.45 -14.68 3.57
CA TRP A 230 -0.60 -13.33 3.05
C TRP A 230 -1.28 -13.28 1.68
N GLY A 231 -2.10 -12.22 1.50
CA GLY A 231 -2.61 -11.84 0.19
C GLY A 231 -1.65 -10.89 -0.54
N THR A 232 -2.07 -10.42 -1.70
CA THR A 232 -1.30 -9.55 -2.60
C THR A 232 -0.88 -8.23 -1.93
N ILE A 233 -1.73 -7.60 -1.08
CA ILE A 233 -1.32 -6.39 -0.34
C ILE A 233 -0.17 -6.69 0.63
N GLY A 234 -0.20 -7.85 1.27
CA GLY A 234 0.89 -8.34 2.12
C GLY A 234 2.19 -8.53 1.31
N ALA A 235 2.09 -9.10 0.10
CA ALA A 235 3.22 -9.28 -0.82
C ALA A 235 3.79 -7.93 -1.29
N TRP A 236 2.95 -6.96 -1.66
CA TRP A 236 3.39 -5.61 -2.02
C TRP A 236 4.09 -4.89 -0.87
N ALA A 237 3.57 -5.00 0.35
CA ALA A 237 4.21 -4.43 1.53
C ALA A 237 5.59 -5.07 1.80
N TRP A 238 5.70 -6.38 1.64
CA TRP A 238 6.97 -7.09 1.71
C TRP A 238 7.94 -6.63 0.62
N GLY A 239 7.47 -6.44 -0.62
CA GLY A 239 8.28 -5.95 -1.72
C GLY A 239 8.83 -4.55 -1.47
N LEU A 240 8.04 -3.65 -0.85
CA LEU A 240 8.52 -2.32 -0.41
C LEU A 240 9.68 -2.45 0.59
N SER A 241 9.60 -3.37 1.56
CA SER A 241 10.73 -3.65 2.46
C SER A 241 11.95 -4.21 1.74
N ARG A 242 11.76 -4.99 0.69
CA ARG A 242 12.89 -5.49 -0.15
C ARG A 242 13.51 -4.39 -1.01
N ALA A 243 12.70 -3.43 -1.51
CA ALA A 243 13.22 -2.25 -2.18
C ALA A 243 14.00 -1.36 -1.20
N LEU A 244 13.49 -1.20 0.03
CA LEU A 244 14.21 -0.49 1.10
C LEU A 244 15.57 -1.13 1.40
N ASP A 245 15.65 -2.48 1.45
CA ASP A 245 16.94 -3.17 1.65
C ASP A 245 17.99 -2.73 0.62
N HIS A 246 17.60 -2.50 -0.64
CA HIS A 246 18.51 -1.98 -1.66
C HIS A 246 18.84 -0.50 -1.42
N LEU A 247 17.84 0.36 -1.17
CA LEU A 247 18.06 1.79 -0.96
C LEU A 247 19.04 2.07 0.19
N LEU A 248 19.02 1.24 1.24
CA LEU A 248 19.96 1.34 2.36
C LEU A 248 21.40 0.98 1.99
N THR A 249 21.65 0.44 0.79
CA THR A 249 23.01 0.21 0.26
C THR A 249 23.49 1.32 -0.67
N GLU A 250 22.61 2.26 -1.03
CA GLU A 250 22.94 3.38 -1.94
C GLU A 250 23.54 4.54 -1.16
N GLU A 251 24.83 4.80 -1.35
CA GLU A 251 25.58 5.87 -0.65
C GLU A 251 25.01 7.28 -0.90
N THR A 252 24.24 7.44 -1.97
CA THR A 252 23.61 8.72 -2.36
C THR A 252 22.25 8.95 -1.68
N ILE A 253 21.74 7.97 -0.92
CA ILE A 253 20.46 8.04 -0.21
C ILE A 253 20.73 8.12 1.30
N ASP A 254 20.03 9.01 1.99
CA ASP A 254 20.00 9.04 3.46
C ASP A 254 19.08 7.91 3.98
N GLY A 255 19.69 6.82 4.43
CA GLY A 255 18.98 5.64 4.90
C GLY A 255 18.08 5.89 6.13
N ASP A 256 18.34 6.95 6.91
CA ASP A 256 17.54 7.35 8.05
C ASP A 256 16.32 8.22 7.66
N GLN A 257 16.20 8.62 6.39
CA GLN A 257 15.19 9.54 5.89
C GLN A 257 14.46 9.00 4.65
N ILE A 258 13.97 7.77 4.72
CA ILE A 258 13.19 7.15 3.64
C ILE A 258 11.72 7.09 4.03
N ALA A 259 10.87 7.79 3.25
CA ALA A 259 9.42 7.75 3.36
C ALA A 259 8.84 6.67 2.45
N VAL A 260 7.92 5.84 2.96
CA VAL A 260 7.09 4.97 2.13
C VAL A 260 5.78 5.68 1.78
N ILE A 261 5.39 5.65 0.51
CA ILE A 261 4.19 6.32 0.00
C ILE A 261 3.36 5.38 -0.88
N GLY A 262 2.04 5.50 -0.79
CA GLY A 262 1.14 4.80 -1.70
C GLY A 262 -0.21 5.48 -1.88
N HIS A 263 -0.82 5.24 -3.04
CA HIS A 263 -2.15 5.69 -3.39
C HIS A 263 -3.10 4.50 -3.54
N SER A 264 -4.36 4.65 -3.07
CA SER A 264 -5.39 3.63 -3.24
C SER A 264 -4.97 2.28 -2.59
N ARG A 265 -5.08 1.16 -3.31
CA ARG A 265 -4.59 -0.16 -2.84
C ARG A 265 -3.11 -0.18 -2.49
N LEU A 266 -2.30 0.63 -3.17
CA LEU A 266 -0.88 0.75 -2.84
C LEU A 266 -0.65 1.63 -1.60
N GLY A 267 -1.62 2.48 -1.22
CA GLY A 267 -1.67 3.16 0.07
C GLY A 267 -1.91 2.19 1.23
N LYS A 268 -2.77 1.18 1.03
CA LYS A 268 -2.94 0.06 1.98
C LYS A 268 -1.61 -0.70 2.17
N ALA A 269 -0.90 -0.99 1.05
CA ALA A 269 0.40 -1.65 1.07
C ALA A 269 1.48 -0.80 1.76
N ALA A 270 1.50 0.53 1.54
CA ALA A 270 2.43 1.46 2.19
C ALA A 270 2.19 1.53 3.71
N LEU A 271 0.93 1.61 4.14
CA LEU A 271 0.58 1.56 5.57
C LEU A 271 1.03 0.26 6.21
N TRP A 272 0.74 -0.89 5.58
CA TRP A 272 1.15 -2.19 6.11
C TRP A 272 2.66 -2.37 6.12
N ALA A 273 3.38 -1.90 5.08
CA ALA A 273 4.84 -1.89 5.05
C ALA A 273 5.41 -1.04 6.19
N GLY A 274 4.92 0.18 6.38
CA GLY A 274 5.34 1.09 7.44
C GLY A 274 5.02 0.58 8.85
N ALA A 275 3.89 -0.12 9.03
CA ALA A 275 3.53 -0.76 10.29
C ALA A 275 4.49 -1.89 10.66
N ARG A 276 4.95 -2.67 9.68
CA ARG A 276 5.80 -3.85 9.89
C ARG A 276 7.29 -3.55 9.89
N ASP A 277 7.72 -2.58 9.12
CA ASP A 277 9.13 -2.24 8.91
C ASP A 277 9.43 -0.84 9.46
N GLU A 278 9.98 -0.78 10.65
CA GLU A 278 10.27 0.46 11.36
C GLU A 278 11.45 1.24 10.77
N ARG A 279 12.16 0.69 9.78
CA ARG A 279 13.22 1.39 9.03
C ARG A 279 12.68 2.47 8.10
N PHE A 280 11.39 2.39 7.71
CA PHE A 280 10.74 3.52 7.06
C PHE A 280 10.59 4.67 8.06
N ALA A 281 11.21 5.79 7.78
CA ALA A 281 11.23 6.95 8.67
C ALA A 281 9.91 7.74 8.65
N MET A 282 9.09 7.58 7.61
CA MET A 282 7.79 8.23 7.42
C MET A 282 6.87 7.33 6.60
N VAL A 283 5.55 7.43 6.85
CA VAL A 283 4.53 6.68 6.10
C VAL A 283 3.50 7.64 5.54
N ILE A 284 3.18 7.51 4.25
CA ILE A 284 2.20 8.36 3.56
C ILE A 284 1.16 7.47 2.87
N SER A 285 -0.10 7.69 3.22
CA SER A 285 -1.26 7.00 2.66
C SER A 285 -2.21 7.98 2.00
N ASN A 286 -2.45 7.82 0.72
CA ASN A 286 -3.35 8.65 -0.06
C ASN A 286 -4.56 7.86 -0.53
N ASN A 287 -5.77 8.30 -0.18
CA ASN A 287 -7.06 7.72 -0.59
C ASN A 287 -7.08 6.19 -0.46
N SER A 288 -6.61 5.65 0.66
CA SER A 288 -6.44 4.20 0.80
C SER A 288 -7.73 3.47 1.22
N GLY A 289 -8.72 4.14 1.76
CA GLY A 289 -10.06 3.62 2.02
C GLY A 289 -10.12 2.36 2.89
N CYS A 290 -11.11 1.52 2.62
CA CYS A 290 -11.36 0.25 3.32
C CYS A 290 -10.14 -0.67 3.29
N GLY A 291 -9.77 -1.27 4.44
CA GLY A 291 -8.53 -2.04 4.58
C GLY A 291 -7.25 -1.21 4.42
N GLY A 292 -7.37 0.11 4.38
CA GLY A 292 -6.28 1.09 4.39
C GLY A 292 -6.42 2.01 5.60
N ALA A 293 -6.71 3.32 5.38
CA ALA A 293 -6.84 4.28 6.47
C ALA A 293 -8.27 4.46 6.98
N ALA A 294 -9.33 4.10 6.22
CA ALA A 294 -10.71 4.32 6.60
C ALA A 294 -11.23 3.29 7.61
N LEU A 295 -11.91 3.74 8.67
CA LEU A 295 -12.52 2.88 9.68
C LEU A 295 -13.51 1.90 9.04
N SER A 296 -13.28 0.60 9.21
CA SER A 296 -14.12 -0.47 8.65
C SER A 296 -15.53 -0.47 9.25
N ARG A 297 -15.65 -0.21 10.57
CA ARG A 297 -16.92 -0.23 11.31
C ARG A 297 -17.91 0.84 10.86
N ARG A 298 -17.48 1.84 10.14
CA ARG A 298 -18.39 2.85 9.58
C ARG A 298 -19.27 2.30 8.44
N ALA A 299 -18.85 1.22 7.79
CA ALA A 299 -19.54 0.63 6.65
C ALA A 299 -19.99 1.70 5.62
N TYR A 300 -19.14 2.70 5.38
CA TYR A 300 -19.37 3.82 4.46
C TYR A 300 -18.54 3.62 3.20
N GLY A 301 -19.11 3.90 2.02
CA GLY A 301 -18.45 3.68 0.74
C GLY A 301 -18.13 2.19 0.48
N GLU A 302 -16.84 1.86 0.37
CA GLU A 302 -16.38 0.48 0.23
C GLU A 302 -16.36 -0.23 1.58
N THR A 303 -17.04 -1.39 1.67
CA THR A 303 -17.10 -2.21 2.89
C THR A 303 -16.14 -3.40 2.81
N VAL A 304 -15.90 -4.06 3.96
CA VAL A 304 -15.09 -5.29 4.02
C VAL A 304 -15.63 -6.37 3.09
N GLY A 305 -16.95 -6.60 3.11
CA GLY A 305 -17.55 -7.58 2.21
C GLY A 305 -17.39 -7.21 0.73
N ARG A 306 -17.50 -5.91 0.41
CA ARG A 306 -17.35 -5.46 -0.99
C ARG A 306 -15.93 -5.62 -1.49
N ILE A 307 -14.93 -5.23 -0.72
CA ILE A 307 -13.53 -5.30 -1.15
C ILE A 307 -13.06 -6.76 -1.29
N ASN A 308 -13.40 -7.64 -0.34
CA ASN A 308 -13.06 -9.06 -0.40
C ASN A 308 -13.70 -9.75 -1.62
N HIS A 309 -14.95 -9.39 -1.94
CA HIS A 309 -15.61 -9.92 -3.11
C HIS A 309 -15.01 -9.40 -4.43
N SER A 310 -14.69 -8.10 -4.52
CA SER A 310 -14.15 -7.49 -5.74
C SER A 310 -12.70 -7.87 -6.01
N PHE A 311 -11.95 -8.13 -4.95
CA PHE A 311 -10.51 -8.37 -4.99
C PHE A 311 -10.13 -9.50 -4.01
N PRO A 312 -10.57 -10.73 -4.26
CA PRO A 312 -10.39 -11.85 -3.32
C PRO A 312 -8.92 -12.21 -3.06
N HIS A 313 -7.99 -11.70 -3.88
CA HIS A 313 -6.56 -11.91 -3.75
C HIS A 313 -5.85 -10.88 -2.86
N TRP A 314 -6.52 -9.76 -2.47
CA TRP A 314 -5.79 -8.66 -1.81
C TRP A 314 -5.42 -8.94 -0.36
N PHE A 315 -6.31 -9.59 0.40
CA PHE A 315 -6.13 -9.84 1.83
C PHE A 315 -5.93 -11.33 2.14
N GLY A 316 -5.60 -11.66 3.38
CA GLY A 316 -5.66 -13.04 3.85
C GLY A 316 -7.10 -13.54 3.93
N ASN A 317 -7.36 -14.82 3.64
CA ASN A 317 -8.72 -15.38 3.59
C ASN A 317 -9.49 -15.22 4.91
N ASN A 318 -8.79 -15.14 6.05
CA ASN A 318 -9.44 -14.87 7.34
C ASN A 318 -10.20 -13.55 7.38
N PHE A 319 -9.86 -12.57 6.53
CA PHE A 319 -10.57 -11.30 6.49
C PHE A 319 -12.01 -11.44 5.97
N GLU A 320 -12.32 -12.48 5.22
CA GLU A 320 -13.68 -12.77 4.73
C GLU A 320 -14.69 -13.06 5.84
N GLN A 321 -14.23 -13.50 7.02
CA GLN A 321 -15.09 -13.73 8.18
C GLN A 321 -15.82 -12.47 8.67
N TYR A 322 -15.30 -11.30 8.26
CA TYR A 322 -15.81 -9.99 8.65
C TYR A 322 -16.68 -9.33 7.58
N ASN A 323 -16.98 -10.05 6.49
CA ASN A 323 -17.87 -9.59 5.44
C ASN A 323 -19.26 -9.28 6.04
N SER A 324 -19.70 -8.02 5.91
CA SER A 324 -20.95 -7.51 6.54
C SER A 324 -21.03 -7.77 8.07
N ASN A 325 -19.90 -7.88 8.73
CA ASN A 325 -19.75 -8.14 10.16
C ASN A 325 -18.53 -7.40 10.75
N GLU A 326 -18.31 -6.19 10.31
CA GLU A 326 -17.17 -5.34 10.69
C GLU A 326 -17.08 -5.10 12.20
N SER A 327 -18.23 -5.19 12.91
CA SER A 327 -18.27 -5.05 14.37
C SER A 327 -17.52 -6.17 15.12
N SER A 328 -17.39 -7.36 14.53
CA SER A 328 -16.67 -8.49 15.12
C SER A 328 -15.17 -8.52 14.82
N LEU A 329 -14.68 -7.65 13.90
CA LEU A 329 -13.27 -7.54 13.59
C LEU A 329 -12.49 -7.11 14.85
N PRO A 330 -11.43 -7.83 15.30
CA PRO A 330 -10.72 -7.50 16.53
C PRO A 330 -9.86 -6.24 16.45
N VAL A 331 -9.73 -5.68 15.25
CA VAL A 331 -8.99 -4.45 14.95
C VAL A 331 -9.87 -3.45 14.22
N ASP A 332 -9.38 -2.20 14.08
CA ASP A 332 -9.86 -1.25 13.08
C ASP A 332 -8.71 -0.33 12.65
N GLN A 333 -8.88 0.48 11.61
CA GLN A 333 -7.78 1.12 10.90
C GLN A 333 -7.02 2.15 11.73
N HIS A 334 -7.62 2.76 12.76
CA HIS A 334 -6.90 3.59 13.73
C HIS A 334 -5.79 2.81 14.45
N MET A 335 -5.96 1.49 14.66
CA MET A 335 -4.94 0.61 15.22
C MET A 335 -3.79 0.42 14.21
N LEU A 336 -4.09 0.26 12.91
CA LEU A 336 -3.07 0.19 11.86
C LEU A 336 -2.23 1.47 11.83
N LEU A 337 -2.89 2.64 11.84
CA LEU A 337 -2.22 3.93 11.85
C LEU A 337 -1.34 4.12 13.09
N SER A 338 -1.79 3.65 14.26
CA SER A 338 -1.02 3.74 15.51
C SER A 338 0.27 2.92 15.50
N LEU A 339 0.37 1.85 14.67
CA LEU A 339 1.59 1.05 14.52
C LEU A 339 2.74 1.84 13.90
N VAL A 340 2.47 2.97 13.27
CA VAL A 340 3.51 3.86 12.71
C VAL A 340 4.18 4.68 13.82
N ALA A 341 3.46 4.97 14.92
CA ALA A 341 4.00 5.80 16.01
C ALA A 341 5.32 5.27 16.58
N PRO A 342 6.29 6.14 16.96
CA PRO A 342 6.21 7.61 17.00
C PRO A 342 6.59 8.31 15.67
N ARG A 343 6.82 7.57 14.58
CA ARG A 343 7.28 8.08 13.29
C ARG A 343 6.18 8.94 12.63
N PRO A 344 6.56 9.95 11.80
CA PRO A 344 5.61 10.75 11.03
C PRO A 344 4.70 9.90 10.14
N LEU A 345 3.40 10.22 10.18
CA LEU A 345 2.36 9.59 9.38
C LEU A 345 1.57 10.66 8.65
N TYR A 346 1.35 10.52 7.36
CA TYR A 346 0.46 11.40 6.60
C TYR A 346 -0.72 10.61 6.02
N VAL A 347 -1.94 11.07 6.26
CA VAL A 347 -3.15 10.53 5.65
C VAL A 347 -3.77 11.61 4.77
N ALA A 348 -4.05 11.28 3.51
CA ALA A 348 -4.60 12.20 2.54
C ALA A 348 -5.87 11.63 1.90
N SER A 349 -6.89 12.46 1.82
CA SER A 349 -8.20 12.15 1.29
C SER A 349 -8.60 13.11 0.18
N ALA A 350 -9.62 12.76 -0.60
CA ALA A 350 -10.25 13.65 -1.57
C ALA A 350 -11.77 13.74 -1.31
N LYS A 351 -12.32 14.95 -1.34
CA LYS A 351 -13.71 15.23 -0.94
C LYS A 351 -14.72 14.41 -1.76
N GLU A 352 -14.48 14.26 -3.04
CA GLU A 352 -15.40 13.58 -3.97
C GLU A 352 -15.18 12.06 -4.01
N ASP A 353 -14.13 11.56 -3.35
CA ASP A 353 -13.83 10.13 -3.24
C ASP A 353 -14.59 9.50 -2.06
N GLN A 354 -15.92 9.56 -2.10
CA GLN A 354 -16.77 9.02 -1.06
C GLN A 354 -16.62 7.50 -0.89
N TRP A 355 -16.17 6.83 -1.96
CA TRP A 355 -15.86 5.40 -1.92
C TRP A 355 -14.76 5.04 -0.92
N ALA A 356 -13.76 5.91 -0.76
CA ALA A 356 -12.66 5.75 0.19
C ALA A 356 -13.00 6.23 1.61
N ASP A 357 -14.19 6.79 1.86
CA ASP A 357 -14.60 7.33 3.17
C ASP A 357 -13.62 8.37 3.74
N PRO A 358 -13.53 9.58 3.19
CA PRO A 358 -12.61 10.62 3.68
C PRO A 358 -12.76 10.92 5.16
N LYS A 359 -13.99 10.85 5.69
CA LYS A 359 -14.25 11.06 7.12
C LYS A 359 -13.75 9.88 7.96
N GLY A 360 -13.89 8.67 7.47
CA GLY A 360 -13.34 7.47 8.13
C GLY A 360 -11.82 7.48 8.18
N GLU A 361 -11.15 7.93 7.12
CA GLU A 361 -9.69 8.13 7.12
C GLU A 361 -9.25 9.19 8.14
N PHE A 362 -9.97 10.31 8.22
CA PHE A 362 -9.72 11.35 9.22
C PHE A 362 -9.93 10.86 10.66
N LEU A 363 -11.04 10.16 10.91
CA LEU A 363 -11.35 9.60 12.23
C LEU A 363 -10.29 8.57 12.68
N SER A 364 -9.81 7.74 11.78
CA SER A 364 -8.69 6.83 12.09
C SER A 364 -7.45 7.60 12.55
N ALA A 365 -7.10 8.69 11.87
CA ALA A 365 -5.96 9.53 12.25
C ALA A 365 -6.13 10.18 13.63
N ILE A 366 -7.35 10.68 13.95
CA ILE A 366 -7.66 11.19 15.30
C ILE A 366 -7.50 10.07 16.33
N HIS A 367 -8.13 8.93 16.12
CA HIS A 367 -8.12 7.84 17.07
C HIS A 367 -6.75 7.17 17.25
N ALA A 368 -5.80 7.38 16.34
CA ALA A 368 -4.40 6.97 16.52
C ALA A 368 -3.59 7.91 17.45
N THR A 369 -4.03 9.18 17.60
CA THR A 369 -3.35 10.23 18.36
C THR A 369 -3.00 9.84 19.82
N PRO A 370 -3.83 9.13 20.60
CA PRO A 370 -3.47 8.74 21.97
C PRO A 370 -2.17 7.96 22.09
N VAL A 371 -1.84 7.11 21.10
CA VAL A 371 -0.57 6.38 21.08
C VAL A 371 0.60 7.33 20.84
N TYR A 372 0.47 8.26 19.90
CA TYR A 372 1.48 9.28 19.65
C TYR A 372 1.76 10.09 20.92
N GLN A 373 0.71 10.51 21.64
CA GLN A 373 0.82 11.25 22.91
C GLN A 373 1.50 10.41 24.00
N LEU A 374 1.16 9.14 24.13
CA LEU A 374 1.84 8.22 25.06
C LEU A 374 3.35 8.15 24.76
N LEU A 375 3.73 8.25 23.48
CA LEU A 375 5.13 8.20 23.02
C LEU A 375 5.78 9.61 22.95
N GLY A 376 5.16 10.64 23.56
CA GLY A 376 5.70 12.00 23.63
C GLY A 376 5.60 12.81 22.34
N GLN A 377 4.71 12.42 21.41
CA GLN A 377 4.47 13.12 20.15
C GLN A 377 3.09 13.82 20.17
N GLU A 378 2.95 14.86 19.36
CA GLU A 378 1.69 15.62 19.28
C GLU A 378 0.51 14.81 18.70
N GLY A 379 0.79 13.92 17.73
CA GLY A 379 -0.24 13.25 16.95
C GLY A 379 -0.88 14.19 15.90
N LEU A 380 -2.20 14.06 15.68
CA LEU A 380 -2.96 14.97 14.82
C LEU A 380 -3.46 16.17 15.64
N PRO A 381 -3.03 17.42 15.33
CA PRO A 381 -3.32 18.59 16.16
C PRO A 381 -4.71 19.21 15.90
N THR A 382 -5.71 18.37 15.70
CA THR A 382 -7.12 18.77 15.56
C THR A 382 -8.04 17.63 15.93
N THR A 383 -9.23 17.96 16.39
CA THR A 383 -10.33 17.00 16.64
C THR A 383 -11.48 17.17 15.65
N GLN A 384 -11.38 18.15 14.75
CA GLN A 384 -12.39 18.41 13.73
C GLN A 384 -11.77 18.23 12.34
N MET A 385 -12.54 17.62 11.44
CA MET A 385 -12.12 17.48 10.05
C MET A 385 -11.84 18.84 9.44
N PRO A 386 -10.63 19.06 8.88
CA PRO A 386 -10.28 20.35 8.31
C PRO A 386 -11.15 20.67 7.09
N PRO A 387 -11.33 21.96 6.77
CA PRO A 387 -11.92 22.34 5.49
C PRO A 387 -11.09 21.81 4.32
N VAL A 388 -11.78 21.65 3.18
CA VAL A 388 -11.13 21.21 1.91
C VAL A 388 -9.97 22.15 1.58
N ASP A 389 -8.85 21.57 1.13
CA ASP A 389 -7.61 22.26 0.76
C ASP A 389 -6.97 23.05 1.94
N ARG A 390 -7.22 22.63 3.18
CA ARG A 390 -6.61 23.18 4.40
C ARG A 390 -5.93 22.07 5.19
N PRO A 391 -4.65 21.78 4.92
CA PRO A 391 -3.92 20.71 5.60
C PRO A 391 -3.69 21.02 7.08
N VAL A 392 -3.62 19.97 7.88
CA VAL A 392 -3.23 20.01 9.29
C VAL A 392 -1.98 19.17 9.45
N ILE A 393 -0.94 19.75 10.09
CA ILE A 393 0.39 19.14 10.13
C ILE A 393 0.89 19.07 11.58
N GLY A 394 0.80 17.89 12.19
CA GLY A 394 1.45 17.47 13.44
C GLY A 394 2.52 16.43 13.20
N THR A 395 2.67 15.44 14.10
CA THR A 395 3.38 14.20 13.82
C THR A 395 2.52 13.27 12.97
N ILE A 396 1.19 13.39 13.11
CA ILE A 396 0.24 12.93 12.11
C ILE A 396 -0.16 14.16 11.27
N GLY A 397 -0.03 14.07 9.95
CA GLY A 397 -0.55 15.04 9.00
C GLY A 397 -1.84 14.54 8.35
N TYR A 398 -2.76 15.46 8.04
CA TYR A 398 -3.98 15.15 7.32
C TYR A 398 -4.40 16.28 6.38
N HIS A 399 -4.86 15.93 5.21
CA HIS A 399 -5.66 16.84 4.39
C HIS A 399 -6.83 16.10 3.70
N VAL A 400 -7.85 16.86 3.38
CA VAL A 400 -8.85 16.49 2.38
C VAL A 400 -8.81 17.53 1.27
N ARG A 401 -8.45 17.12 0.05
CA ARG A 401 -8.41 18.03 -1.10
C ARG A 401 -9.71 18.02 -1.88
N SER A 402 -9.90 19.02 -2.75
CA SER A 402 -10.91 19.00 -3.80
C SER A 402 -10.63 17.90 -4.83
N GLY A 403 -11.66 17.43 -5.53
CA GLY A 403 -11.61 16.41 -6.58
C GLY A 403 -11.80 14.97 -6.08
N GLY A 404 -11.67 14.01 -7.00
CA GLY A 404 -11.96 12.59 -6.79
C GLY A 404 -10.73 11.73 -6.50
N HIS A 405 -10.87 10.43 -6.72
CA HIS A 405 -9.88 9.38 -6.43
C HIS A 405 -8.63 9.51 -7.30
N ASP A 406 -7.63 10.20 -6.82
CA ASP A 406 -6.34 10.39 -7.51
C ASP A 406 -5.22 10.73 -6.51
N ILE A 407 -3.98 10.78 -6.98
CA ILE A 407 -2.85 11.46 -6.37
C ILE A 407 -2.34 12.49 -7.39
N ASN A 408 -2.20 13.74 -6.99
CA ASN A 408 -1.87 14.83 -7.90
C ASN A 408 -0.80 15.77 -7.32
N TYR A 409 -0.54 16.86 -8.03
CA TYR A 409 0.47 17.85 -7.62
C TYR A 409 0.19 18.46 -6.24
N TYR A 410 -1.08 18.73 -5.89
CA TYR A 410 -1.44 19.28 -4.57
C TYR A 410 -1.06 18.30 -3.45
N ASP A 411 -1.37 17.01 -3.62
CA ASP A 411 -1.00 15.98 -2.65
C ASP A 411 0.51 15.95 -2.44
N TRP A 412 1.30 15.94 -3.52
CA TRP A 412 2.75 15.93 -3.46
C TRP A 412 3.34 17.19 -2.81
N GLU A 413 2.76 18.35 -3.05
CA GLU A 413 3.17 19.58 -2.37
C GLU A 413 3.03 19.45 -0.84
N GLN A 414 1.90 18.89 -0.38
CA GLN A 414 1.69 18.67 1.05
C GLN A 414 2.65 17.61 1.62
N TYR A 415 2.95 16.55 0.87
CA TYR A 415 3.91 15.54 1.31
C TYR A 415 5.33 16.09 1.40
N LEU A 416 5.74 16.93 0.45
CA LEU A 416 7.04 17.60 0.48
C LEU A 416 7.14 18.58 1.66
N ILE A 417 6.10 19.39 1.94
CA ILE A 417 6.04 20.27 3.11
C ILE A 417 6.14 19.45 4.41
N PHE A 418 5.43 18.33 4.47
CA PHE A 418 5.46 17.44 5.63
C PHE A 418 6.82 16.79 5.81
N ALA A 419 7.44 16.35 4.72
CA ALA A 419 8.79 15.78 4.73
C ALA A 419 9.84 16.82 5.14
N ASP A 420 9.77 18.07 4.65
CA ASP A 420 10.65 19.16 5.07
C ASP A 420 10.58 19.41 6.58
N LYS A 421 9.36 19.35 7.15
CA LYS A 421 9.17 19.52 8.61
C LYS A 421 9.86 18.41 9.42
N HIS A 422 9.80 17.17 8.96
CA HIS A 422 10.24 16.00 9.73
C HIS A 422 11.62 15.47 9.36
N PHE A 423 12.08 15.68 8.12
CA PHE A 423 13.40 15.33 7.60
C PHE A 423 14.36 16.52 7.54
N GLY A 424 13.87 17.74 7.85
CA GLY A 424 14.66 18.97 7.81
C GLY A 424 15.94 18.89 8.62
N GLU A 425 16.86 19.83 8.41
CA GLU A 425 18.20 19.82 8.97
C GLU A 425 18.22 19.41 10.45
N LYS A 426 18.70 18.20 10.76
CA LYS A 426 19.20 17.92 12.10
C LYS A 426 20.31 18.96 12.33
N SER A 427 20.04 19.95 13.19
CA SER A 427 21.07 20.91 13.63
C SER A 427 22.32 20.14 14.03
N PRO A 428 23.50 20.60 13.64
CA PRO A 428 24.76 19.90 13.86
C PRO A 428 25.04 19.62 15.32
#